data_d530206b80a09c57b53e438c46159818
#
_entry.id   d530206b80a09c57b53e438c46159818
#
_cell.length_a   1.000
_cell.length_b   1.000
_cell.length_c   1.000
_cell.angle_alpha   90.00
_cell.angle_beta   90.00
_cell.angle_gamma   90.00
#
_symmetry.space_group_name_H-M   'P 1'
#
loop_
_entity.id
_entity.type
_entity.pdbx_description
1 polymer ?
#
loop_
_entity_poly.entity_id
_entity_poly.type
_entity_poly.pdbx_seq_one_letter_code
_entity_poly.pdbx_strand_id
1 'polypeptide(L)'
;HTTYEIIDKKEKIIGLRRARSFNNVDELLKSCDIGLSTVMLKKEILSTECSFPSLKTKEDFVLWLKILQKQIKIISIDESLVYWRKLDTSLSSSTIQKLKDGYKVYNHFMKFNLFKSAYYVFCLCINFLKK
;
A
#
# COMPACT_ATOMS: atom_id res chain seq x y z
N HIS A 1 0.71 -11.15 -4.25
CA HIS A 1 1.80 -10.63 -3.40
C HIS A 1 2.09 -11.59 -2.24
N THR A 2 3.24 -11.41 -1.57
CA THR A 2 3.70 -12.33 -0.54
C THR A 2 3.89 -11.64 0.80
N THR A 3 3.99 -12.41 1.88
CA THR A 3 4.54 -12.00 3.16
C THR A 3 5.99 -11.56 2.97
N TYR A 4 6.48 -10.63 3.79
CA TYR A 4 7.87 -10.20 3.74
C TYR A 4 8.40 -9.86 5.13
N GLU A 5 9.70 -10.03 5.30
CA GLU A 5 10.42 -9.65 6.51
C GLU A 5 11.02 -8.25 6.37
N ILE A 6 11.03 -7.53 7.47
CA ILE A 6 11.65 -6.22 7.57
C ILE A 6 13.03 -6.40 8.21
N ILE A 7 14.07 -5.94 7.53
CA ILE A 7 15.44 -5.97 8.04
C ILE A 7 15.99 -4.56 8.27
N ASP A 8 16.88 -4.43 9.23
CA ASP A 8 17.65 -3.21 9.47
C ASP A 8 18.87 -3.10 8.54
N LYS A 9 19.70 -2.06 8.77
CA LYS A 9 20.95 -1.84 8.03
C LYS A 9 22.00 -2.97 8.24
N LYS A 10 21.89 -3.73 9.33
CA LYS A 10 22.76 -4.85 9.68
C LYS A 10 22.16 -6.20 9.30
N GLU A 11 21.11 -6.20 8.48
CA GLU A 11 20.40 -7.41 8.02
C GLU A 11 19.67 -8.19 9.13
N LYS A 12 19.54 -7.61 10.32
CA LYS A 12 18.76 -8.21 11.39
C LYS A 12 17.28 -8.05 11.11
N ILE A 13 16.50 -9.13 11.24
CA ILE A 13 15.05 -9.11 11.15
C ILE A 13 14.48 -8.31 12.32
N ILE A 14 13.73 -7.26 12.01
CA ILE A 14 13.11 -6.34 12.98
C ILE A 14 11.57 -6.32 12.87
N GLY A 15 10.99 -7.08 11.96
CA GLY A 15 9.55 -7.19 11.83
C GLY A 15 9.13 -8.13 10.70
N LEU A 16 7.84 -8.43 10.68
CA LEU A 16 7.18 -9.26 9.68
C LEU A 16 5.91 -8.56 9.20
N ARG A 17 5.64 -8.59 7.90
CA ARG A 17 4.38 -8.16 7.30
C ARG A 17 3.71 -9.34 6.61
N ARG A 18 2.65 -9.84 7.22
CA ARG A 18 1.86 -10.94 6.64
C ARG A 18 1.02 -10.43 5.49
N ALA A 19 1.06 -11.17 4.39
CA ALA A 19 0.21 -10.92 3.26
C ALA A 19 -1.23 -11.41 3.54
N ARG A 20 -2.20 -10.71 2.95
CA ARG A 20 -3.60 -11.15 2.93
C ARG A 20 -4.24 -10.82 1.59
N SER A 21 -5.17 -11.65 1.17
CA SER A 21 -5.91 -11.44 -0.08
C SER A 21 -6.94 -10.33 0.07
N PHE A 22 -7.26 -9.67 -1.04
CA PHE A 22 -8.27 -8.63 -1.14
C PHE A 22 -9.22 -8.93 -2.27
N ASN A 23 -10.53 -8.95 -1.98
CA ASN A 23 -11.59 -9.23 -2.95
C ASN A 23 -12.25 -7.95 -3.48
N ASN A 24 -12.20 -6.87 -2.71
CA ASN A 24 -12.85 -5.62 -3.05
C ASN A 24 -12.08 -4.41 -2.49
N VAL A 25 -12.49 -3.23 -2.92
CA VAL A 25 -11.86 -1.96 -2.55
C VAL A 25 -11.96 -1.68 -1.04
N ASP A 26 -13.11 -1.97 -0.42
CA ASP A 26 -13.39 -1.62 0.97
C ASP A 26 -12.44 -2.33 1.95
N GLU A 27 -12.00 -3.53 1.61
CA GLU A 27 -11.02 -4.30 2.40
C GLU A 27 -9.65 -3.61 2.44
N LEU A 28 -9.27 -2.91 1.36
CA LEU A 28 -7.97 -2.26 1.25
C LEU A 28 -7.98 -0.79 1.71
N LEU A 29 -9.14 -0.10 1.64
CA LEU A 29 -9.24 1.34 1.96
C LEU A 29 -8.70 1.72 3.34
N LYS A 30 -8.78 0.82 4.31
CA LYS A 30 -8.36 1.10 5.70
C LYS A 30 -6.91 0.73 5.98
N SER A 31 -6.23 0.05 5.03
CA SER A 31 -4.92 -0.54 5.28
C SER A 31 -4.11 -0.66 4.00
N CYS A 32 -2.91 -0.09 3.97
CA CYS A 32 -1.97 -0.23 2.86
C CYS A 32 -1.00 -1.37 3.18
N ASP A 33 -1.42 -2.62 2.99
CA ASP A 33 -0.70 -3.82 3.45
C ASP A 33 0.08 -4.54 2.35
N ILE A 34 -0.01 -4.07 1.12
CA ILE A 34 0.67 -4.69 -0.03
C ILE A 34 2.02 -4.01 -0.23
N GLY A 35 3.08 -4.76 -0.01
CA GLY A 35 4.44 -4.30 -0.30
C GLY A 35 4.72 -4.37 -1.80
N LEU A 36 5.07 -3.26 -2.44
CA LEU A 36 5.31 -3.21 -3.90
C LEU A 36 6.33 -4.27 -4.36
N SER A 37 7.41 -4.45 -3.61
CA SER A 37 8.48 -5.42 -3.93
C SER A 37 8.04 -6.88 -3.89
N THR A 38 6.85 -7.18 -3.36
CA THR A 38 6.33 -8.55 -3.22
C THR A 38 5.30 -8.91 -4.30
N VAL A 39 5.01 -7.98 -5.21
CA VAL A 39 3.90 -8.13 -6.15
C VAL A 39 4.36 -8.73 -7.46
N MET A 40 3.62 -9.72 -7.93
CA MET A 40 3.64 -10.18 -9.31
C MET A 40 2.31 -9.84 -9.96
N LEU A 41 2.34 -9.24 -11.13
CA LEU A 41 1.18 -8.69 -11.81
C LEU A 41 1.20 -9.12 -13.28
N LYS A 42 0.07 -9.54 -13.82
CA LYS A 42 -0.06 -9.77 -15.27
C LYS A 42 0.05 -8.45 -16.01
N LYS A 43 0.88 -8.39 -17.05
CA LYS A 43 1.14 -7.17 -17.82
C LYS A 43 -0.14 -6.56 -18.40
N GLU A 44 -1.10 -7.37 -18.79
CA GLU A 44 -2.37 -6.96 -19.38
C GLU A 44 -3.27 -6.15 -18.42
N ILE A 45 -3.02 -6.25 -17.11
CA ILE A 45 -3.73 -5.44 -16.11
C ILE A 45 -3.27 -3.99 -16.16
N LEU A 46 -2.00 -3.75 -16.51
CA LEU A 46 -1.45 -2.41 -16.65
C LEU A 46 -2.01 -1.74 -17.91
N SER A 47 -2.59 -0.58 -17.73
CA SER A 47 -3.18 0.25 -18.79
C SER A 47 -3.03 1.72 -18.40
N THR A 48 -3.42 2.64 -19.29
CA THR A 48 -3.46 4.08 -18.99
C THR A 48 -4.30 4.39 -17.74
N GLU A 49 -5.38 3.62 -17.51
CA GLU A 49 -6.23 3.76 -16.34
C GLU A 49 -5.65 3.07 -15.09
N CYS A 50 -4.99 1.92 -15.26
CA CYS A 50 -4.32 1.15 -14.21
C CYS A 50 -2.80 1.34 -14.29
N SER A 51 -2.33 2.51 -13.90
CA SER A 51 -0.92 2.88 -13.86
C SER A 51 -0.57 3.59 -12.56
N PHE A 52 0.73 3.68 -12.27
CA PHE A 52 1.21 4.43 -11.12
C PHE A 52 0.97 5.93 -11.33
N PRO A 53 0.33 6.62 -10.40
CA PRO A 53 0.19 8.08 -10.46
C PRO A 53 1.48 8.78 -10.05
N SER A 54 1.59 10.06 -10.39
CA SER A 54 2.68 10.92 -9.96
C SER A 54 2.50 11.33 -8.48
N LEU A 55 2.82 10.42 -7.56
CA LEU A 55 2.90 10.66 -6.12
C LEU A 55 4.31 10.34 -5.63
N LYS A 56 4.75 10.99 -4.55
CA LYS A 56 6.05 10.67 -3.93
C LYS A 56 5.99 9.40 -3.09
N THR A 57 4.85 9.15 -2.46
CA THR A 57 4.56 7.95 -1.68
C THR A 57 3.12 7.52 -1.97
N LYS A 58 2.76 6.26 -1.71
CA LYS A 58 1.41 5.73 -1.93
C LYS A 58 0.98 5.59 -3.42
N GLU A 59 1.90 5.72 -4.36
CA GLU A 59 1.64 5.47 -5.78
C GLU A 59 1.18 4.04 -6.03
N ASP A 60 1.77 3.09 -5.33
CA ASP A 60 1.41 1.68 -5.33
C ASP A 60 -0.01 1.45 -4.77
N PHE A 61 -0.34 2.13 -3.69
CA PHE A 61 -1.66 2.03 -3.06
C PHE A 61 -2.78 2.47 -4.02
N VAL A 62 -2.57 3.54 -4.79
CA VAL A 62 -3.54 3.97 -5.82
C VAL A 62 -3.72 2.89 -6.88
N LEU A 63 -2.63 2.27 -7.33
CA LEU A 63 -2.70 1.20 -8.33
C LEU A 63 -3.51 0.01 -7.82
N TRP A 64 -3.26 -0.43 -6.58
CA TRP A 64 -4.02 -1.54 -5.98
C TRP A 64 -5.51 -1.25 -5.85
N LEU A 65 -5.87 -0.02 -5.44
CA LEU A 65 -7.26 0.41 -5.38
C LEU A 65 -7.93 0.40 -6.75
N LYS A 66 -7.24 0.87 -7.80
CA LYS A 66 -7.74 0.84 -9.18
C LYS A 66 -7.96 -0.59 -9.70
N ILE A 67 -7.04 -1.51 -9.39
CA ILE A 67 -7.15 -2.94 -9.76
C ILE A 67 -8.40 -3.54 -9.11
N LEU A 68 -8.62 -3.29 -7.82
CA LEU A 68 -9.80 -3.77 -7.10
C LEU A 68 -11.10 -3.12 -7.59
N GLN A 69 -11.07 -1.85 -8.01
CA GLN A 69 -12.23 -1.20 -8.65
C GLN A 69 -12.65 -1.88 -9.95
N LYS A 70 -11.72 -2.50 -10.66
CA LYS A 70 -11.99 -3.34 -11.86
C LYS A 70 -12.40 -4.78 -11.50
N GLN A 71 -12.71 -5.04 -10.23
CA GLN A 71 -13.12 -6.37 -9.72
C GLN A 71 -12.05 -7.47 -9.92
N ILE A 72 -10.80 -7.07 -10.09
CA ILE A 72 -9.67 -7.98 -10.15
C ILE A 72 -9.20 -8.24 -8.71
N LYS A 73 -9.27 -9.51 -8.29
CA LYS A 73 -8.86 -9.92 -6.93
C LYS A 73 -7.34 -9.87 -6.77
N ILE A 74 -6.91 -9.49 -5.60
CA ILE A 74 -5.50 -9.53 -5.20
C ILE A 74 -5.30 -10.72 -4.26
N ILE A 75 -4.52 -11.69 -4.71
CA ILE A 75 -4.26 -12.95 -4.00
C ILE A 75 -2.94 -12.84 -3.24
N SER A 76 -2.89 -13.42 -2.05
CA SER A 76 -1.69 -13.50 -1.23
C SER A 76 -1.15 -14.93 -1.14
N ILE A 77 0.17 -15.02 -0.95
CA ILE A 77 0.89 -16.23 -0.54
C ILE A 77 1.53 -15.92 0.82
N ASP A 78 1.18 -16.67 1.86
CA ASP A 78 1.70 -16.44 3.21
C ASP A 78 3.07 -17.11 3.41
N GLU A 79 3.98 -16.81 2.49
CA GLU A 79 5.39 -17.18 2.57
C GLU A 79 6.25 -15.91 2.49
N SER A 80 7.27 -15.83 3.32
CA SER A 80 8.23 -14.72 3.29
C SER A 80 9.26 -14.96 2.19
N LEU A 81 9.05 -14.32 1.05
CA LEU A 81 9.91 -14.43 -0.13
C LEU A 81 10.76 -13.19 -0.39
N VAL A 82 10.61 -12.14 0.43
CA VAL A 82 11.27 -10.85 0.24
C VAL A 82 11.75 -10.29 1.57
N TYR A 83 12.96 -9.73 1.58
CA TYR A 83 13.47 -8.87 2.64
C TYR A 83 13.30 -7.40 2.24
N TRP A 84 12.56 -6.64 3.05
CA TRP A 84 12.44 -5.19 2.89
C TRP A 84 13.36 -4.46 3.87
N ARG A 85 14.37 -3.76 3.35
CA ARG A 85 15.35 -3.03 4.16
C ARG A 85 14.80 -1.68 4.60
N LYS A 86 14.66 -1.48 5.90
CA LYS A 86 14.24 -0.21 6.49
C LYS A 86 15.43 0.75 6.56
N LEU A 87 15.32 1.89 5.84
CA LEU A 87 16.32 2.96 5.86
C LEU A 87 15.66 4.26 6.31
N ASP A 88 16.38 5.03 7.15
CA ASP A 88 15.88 6.33 7.64
C ASP A 88 15.82 7.40 6.55
N THR A 89 16.63 7.22 5.49
CA THR A 89 16.71 8.11 4.33
C THR A 89 15.78 7.72 3.17
N SER A 90 14.93 6.70 3.35
CA SER A 90 14.01 6.27 2.28
C SER A 90 12.92 7.32 2.01
N LEU A 91 12.40 7.35 0.77
CA LEU A 91 11.25 8.19 0.39
C LEU A 91 10.06 8.01 1.33
N SER A 92 9.87 6.79 1.83
CA SER A 92 8.81 6.44 2.77
C SER A 92 9.12 6.75 4.24
N SER A 93 10.23 7.42 4.58
CA SER A 93 10.55 7.79 5.97
C SER A 93 9.71 8.97 6.47
N SER A 94 9.34 9.92 5.61
CA SER A 94 8.59 11.12 5.99
C SER A 94 7.12 10.82 6.29
N THR A 95 6.74 10.91 7.56
CA THR A 95 5.35 10.73 8.02
C THR A 95 4.42 11.80 7.47
N ILE A 96 4.88 13.07 7.41
CA ILE A 96 4.08 14.18 6.88
C ILE A 96 3.76 13.95 5.40
N GLN A 97 4.75 13.49 4.60
CA GLN A 97 4.53 13.19 3.19
C GLN A 97 3.52 12.05 3.01
N LYS A 98 3.62 10.99 3.82
CA LYS A 98 2.66 9.87 3.79
C LYS A 98 1.23 10.32 4.10
N LEU A 99 1.04 11.24 5.05
CA LEU A 99 -0.28 11.78 5.39
C LEU A 99 -0.85 12.62 4.24
N LYS A 100 -0.03 13.51 3.66
CA LYS A 100 -0.42 14.33 2.52
C LYS A 100 -0.81 13.48 1.31
N ASP A 101 0.02 12.50 0.96
CA ASP A 101 -0.25 11.62 -0.17
C ASP A 101 -1.42 10.68 0.14
N GLY A 102 -1.55 10.19 1.37
CA GLY A 102 -2.72 9.43 1.83
C GLY A 102 -4.02 10.22 1.65
N TYR A 103 -4.03 11.50 2.04
CA TYR A 103 -5.20 12.36 1.79
C TYR A 103 -5.50 12.51 0.30
N LYS A 104 -4.47 12.73 -0.54
CA LYS A 104 -4.64 12.80 -2.01
C LYS A 104 -5.21 11.51 -2.60
N VAL A 105 -4.81 10.34 -2.09
CA VAL A 105 -5.37 9.05 -2.52
C VAL A 105 -6.90 9.08 -2.37
N TYR A 106 -7.40 9.43 -1.21
CA TYR A 106 -8.85 9.39 -0.96
C TYR A 106 -9.61 10.54 -1.60
N ASN A 107 -9.10 11.75 -1.52
CA ASN A 107 -9.79 12.93 -2.03
C ASN A 107 -9.70 13.04 -3.56
N HIS A 108 -8.51 12.91 -4.13
CA HIS A 108 -8.30 13.12 -5.57
C HIS A 108 -8.56 11.86 -6.39
N PHE A 109 -7.97 10.70 -6.01
CA PHE A 109 -8.08 9.48 -6.82
C PHE A 109 -9.37 8.69 -6.54
N MET A 110 -9.82 8.63 -5.28
CA MET A 110 -11.08 7.97 -4.93
C MET A 110 -12.27 8.91 -4.97
N LYS A 111 -12.06 10.23 -5.16
CA LYS A 111 -13.09 11.28 -5.22
C LYS A 111 -14.00 11.31 -3.99
N PHE A 112 -13.47 10.98 -2.83
CA PHE A 112 -14.21 11.10 -1.58
C PHE A 112 -14.28 12.56 -1.12
N ASN A 113 -15.34 12.92 -0.41
CA ASN A 113 -15.44 14.24 0.23
C ASN A 113 -14.41 14.40 1.36
N LEU A 114 -14.27 15.62 1.89
CA LEU A 114 -13.33 15.99 2.92
C LEU A 114 -13.41 15.06 4.15
N PHE A 115 -14.61 14.85 4.68
CA PHE A 115 -14.81 14.06 5.91
C PHE A 115 -14.46 12.59 5.71
N LYS A 116 -14.90 11.98 4.61
CA LYS A 116 -14.61 10.60 4.29
C LYS A 116 -13.11 10.38 4.04
N SER A 117 -12.45 11.34 3.36
CA SER A 117 -11.00 11.30 3.15
C SER A 117 -10.22 11.38 4.46
N ALA A 118 -10.59 12.29 5.35
CA ALA A 118 -9.97 12.42 6.68
C ALA A 118 -10.17 11.14 7.53
N TYR A 119 -11.36 10.55 7.48
CA TYR A 119 -11.66 9.29 8.17
C TYR A 119 -10.72 8.15 7.70
N TYR A 120 -10.54 7.97 6.39
CA TYR A 120 -9.66 6.90 5.90
C TYR A 120 -8.18 7.17 6.17
N VAL A 121 -7.73 8.43 6.11
CA VAL A 121 -6.37 8.79 6.56
C VAL A 121 -6.18 8.41 8.02
N PHE A 122 -7.15 8.71 8.89
CA PHE A 122 -7.12 8.32 10.30
C PHE A 122 -7.06 6.80 10.48
N CYS A 123 -7.86 6.04 9.70
CA CYS A 123 -7.79 4.58 9.70
C CYS A 123 -6.41 4.05 9.31
N LEU A 124 -5.76 4.64 8.29
CA LEU A 124 -4.39 4.27 7.89
C LEU A 124 -3.39 4.52 9.04
N CYS A 125 -3.53 5.65 9.76
CA CYS A 125 -2.66 5.95 10.90
C CYS A 125 -2.82 4.92 12.02
N ILE A 126 -4.06 4.60 12.41
CA ILE A 126 -4.33 3.60 13.45
C ILE A 126 -3.77 2.23 13.04
N ASN A 127 -4.01 1.80 11.81
CA ASN A 127 -3.52 0.52 11.33
C ASN A 127 -1.99 0.48 11.20
N PHE A 128 -1.35 1.62 10.95
CA PHE A 128 0.10 1.72 10.98
C PHE A 128 0.68 1.55 12.38
N LEU A 129 0.00 2.11 13.41
CA LEU A 129 0.44 2.01 14.82
C LEU A 129 0.23 0.61 15.42
N LYS A 130 -0.68 -0.20 14.85
CA LYS A 130 -0.96 -1.57 15.30
C LYS A 130 0.00 -2.62 14.71
N LYS A 131 0.89 -2.21 13.81
CA LYS A 131 1.85 -3.07 13.09
C LYS A 131 3.25 -2.98 13.67
#